data_25dee35928f295835ebdf50fd004fcdb
#
_entry.id   25dee35928f295835ebdf50fd004fcdb
#
_cell.length_a   1.000
_cell.length_b   1.000
_cell.length_c   1.000
_cell.angle_alpha   90.00
_cell.angle_beta   90.00
_cell.angle_gamma   90.00
#
_symmetry.space_group_name_H-M   'P 1'
#
loop_
_entity.id
_entity.type
_entity.pdbx_description
1 polymer ?
#
loop_
_entity_poly.entity_id
_entity_poly.type
_entity_poly.pdbx_seq_one_letter_code
_entity_poly.pdbx_strand_id
1 'polypeptide(L)'
;MYKIWIDEPMIDSCLPIFAGVAELVGPDAPMAEIENCDATLVPGSRLWDGALMDRATKMKVLSRIGIGYDNINVPEASARNIIVCYAPDAPTISTAEHALALMMAAAKHLRGLDENTRAGQARVYAATHKGMELAYKTIGLIGMGRIGSRVAKACLAMDMRVIVYDPFINSERAAALGVQKVDSLETLLAQSDVVSLHLPSTPETRHLMNAERLAQMKPGSILINAARGALIDEAALTDALKSGHLLGAGLDVFHKEPPDIDHPFLKLDNVVLTPHVASHTDAGHHRLYETAAVQALQVLRGERAANMLNPQIWDLRRK
;
A
#
# COMPACT_ATOMS: atom_id res chain seq x y z
N MET A 1 15.06 -29.72 -10.68
CA MET A 1 14.75 -28.31 -10.99
C MET A 1 13.37 -28.02 -10.43
N TYR A 2 13.21 -26.98 -9.62
CA TYR A 2 11.93 -26.61 -9.03
C TYR A 2 10.98 -26.01 -10.07
N LYS A 3 9.66 -26.08 -9.85
CA LYS A 3 8.65 -25.38 -10.63
C LYS A 3 8.00 -24.30 -9.80
N ILE A 4 8.00 -23.06 -10.31
CA ILE A 4 7.45 -21.91 -9.60
C ILE A 4 6.33 -21.30 -10.43
N TRP A 5 5.11 -21.28 -9.86
CA TRP A 5 3.96 -20.64 -10.47
C TRP A 5 4.06 -19.12 -10.40
N ILE A 6 3.74 -18.45 -11.50
CA ILE A 6 3.62 -16.98 -11.58
C ILE A 6 2.29 -16.60 -12.25
N ASP A 7 1.55 -15.68 -11.64
CA ASP A 7 0.29 -15.17 -12.19
C ASP A 7 0.52 -13.99 -13.15
N GLU A 8 1.70 -13.38 -13.12
CA GLU A 8 2.10 -12.23 -13.91
C GLU A 8 3.53 -12.46 -14.46
N PRO A 9 3.89 -11.85 -15.60
CA PRO A 9 5.24 -12.00 -16.12
C PRO A 9 6.31 -11.55 -15.11
N MET A 10 7.38 -12.33 -15.01
CA MET A 10 8.55 -11.93 -14.22
C MET A 10 9.28 -10.78 -14.93
N ILE A 11 9.76 -9.83 -14.13
CA ILE A 11 10.60 -8.76 -14.66
C ILE A 11 11.97 -9.30 -15.10
N ASP A 12 12.47 -8.81 -16.23
CA ASP A 12 13.70 -9.32 -16.86
C ASP A 12 14.91 -9.31 -15.93
N SER A 13 15.03 -8.26 -15.11
CA SER A 13 16.15 -8.11 -14.16
C SER A 13 16.20 -9.18 -13.06
N CYS A 14 15.10 -9.90 -12.81
CA CYS A 14 15.02 -10.99 -11.84
C CYS A 14 15.06 -12.39 -12.45
N LEU A 15 14.96 -12.54 -13.78
CA LEU A 15 15.05 -13.85 -14.45
C LEU A 15 16.34 -14.61 -14.13
N PRO A 16 17.53 -13.97 -14.02
CA PRO A 16 18.77 -14.68 -13.68
C PRO A 16 18.73 -15.42 -12.33
N ILE A 17 17.86 -15.01 -11.39
CA ILE A 17 17.73 -15.64 -10.07
C ILE A 17 17.31 -17.11 -10.19
N PHE A 18 16.54 -17.44 -11.24
CA PHE A 18 15.99 -18.79 -11.45
C PHE A 18 16.86 -19.65 -12.38
N ALA A 19 17.85 -19.08 -13.05
CA ALA A 19 18.67 -19.76 -14.05
C ALA A 19 19.33 -21.03 -13.48
N GLY A 20 19.04 -22.19 -14.10
CA GLY A 20 19.57 -23.49 -13.69
C GLY A 20 18.99 -24.06 -12.39
N VAL A 21 18.08 -23.34 -11.71
CA VAL A 21 17.51 -23.72 -10.39
C VAL A 21 16.01 -24.00 -10.49
N ALA A 22 15.26 -23.15 -11.18
CA ALA A 22 13.82 -23.28 -11.26
C ALA A 22 13.29 -22.93 -12.66
N GLU A 23 12.17 -23.55 -13.02
CA GLU A 23 11.33 -23.25 -14.17
C GLU A 23 10.16 -22.38 -13.71
N LEU A 24 9.91 -21.26 -14.41
CA LEU A 24 8.73 -20.43 -14.19
C LEU A 24 7.56 -20.97 -15.02
N VAL A 25 6.43 -21.20 -14.40
CA VAL A 25 5.20 -21.72 -15.01
C VAL A 25 4.09 -20.67 -14.96
N GLY A 26 3.55 -20.27 -16.10
CA GLY A 26 2.57 -19.18 -16.23
C GLY A 26 3.21 -17.92 -16.86
N PRO A 27 2.45 -16.79 -16.97
CA PRO A 27 1.03 -16.63 -16.61
C PRO A 27 0.03 -17.31 -17.57
N ASP A 28 0.48 -17.68 -18.77
CA ASP A 28 -0.39 -18.25 -19.82
C ASP A 28 -0.59 -19.77 -19.70
N ALA A 29 0.04 -20.41 -18.71
CA ALA A 29 -0.10 -21.83 -18.48
C ALA A 29 -1.50 -22.19 -17.93
N PRO A 30 -2.05 -23.37 -18.29
CA PRO A 30 -3.31 -23.83 -17.73
C PRO A 30 -3.25 -23.90 -16.20
N MET A 31 -4.31 -23.47 -15.49
CA MET A 31 -4.39 -23.52 -14.02
C MET A 31 -4.17 -24.93 -13.42
N ALA A 32 -4.33 -25.98 -14.20
CA ALA A 32 -4.02 -27.34 -13.76
C ALA A 32 -2.52 -27.55 -13.47
N GLU A 33 -1.64 -26.79 -14.12
CA GLU A 33 -0.19 -26.88 -13.88
C GLU A 33 0.24 -26.45 -12.49
N ILE A 34 -0.61 -25.70 -11.75
CA ILE A 34 -0.34 -25.32 -10.37
C ILE A 34 -0.14 -26.53 -9.45
N GLU A 35 -0.76 -27.67 -9.78
CA GLU A 35 -0.64 -28.94 -9.06
C GLU A 35 0.79 -29.52 -9.11
N ASN A 36 1.56 -29.10 -10.13
CA ASN A 36 2.92 -29.51 -10.36
C ASN A 36 3.98 -28.54 -9.83
N CYS A 37 3.55 -27.40 -9.28
CA CYS A 37 4.46 -26.33 -8.83
C CYS A 37 4.84 -26.50 -7.35
N ASP A 38 6.13 -26.30 -7.07
CA ASP A 38 6.71 -26.37 -5.71
C ASP A 38 6.53 -25.05 -4.93
N ALA A 39 6.44 -23.92 -5.63
CA ALA A 39 6.29 -22.59 -5.05
C ALA A 39 5.43 -21.70 -5.95
N THR A 40 4.99 -20.56 -5.40
CA THR A 40 4.42 -19.49 -6.19
C THR A 40 4.93 -18.13 -5.73
N LEU A 41 5.07 -17.22 -6.70
CA LEU A 41 5.22 -15.80 -6.44
C LEU A 41 3.84 -15.15 -6.55
N VAL A 42 3.33 -14.64 -5.42
CA VAL A 42 1.94 -14.20 -5.29
C VAL A 42 1.82 -12.70 -5.49
N PRO A 43 1.25 -12.23 -6.61
CA PRO A 43 0.88 -10.82 -6.80
C PRO A 43 -0.38 -10.46 -6.00
N GLY A 44 -0.92 -9.24 -6.19
CA GLY A 44 -2.13 -8.78 -5.52
C GLY A 44 -3.44 -9.39 -6.06
N SER A 45 -3.41 -9.91 -7.27
CA SER A 45 -4.60 -10.20 -8.08
C SER A 45 -5.35 -11.49 -7.72
N ARG A 46 -4.65 -12.50 -7.15
CA ARG A 46 -5.23 -13.82 -6.89
C ARG A 46 -5.42 -14.07 -5.39
N LEU A 47 -6.62 -14.55 -5.03
CA LEU A 47 -6.90 -15.06 -3.69
C LEU A 47 -6.31 -16.48 -3.54
N TRP A 48 -5.50 -16.68 -2.52
CA TRP A 48 -4.96 -17.95 -2.08
C TRP A 48 -5.69 -18.42 -0.82
N ASP A 49 -6.79 -19.12 -1.03
CA ASP A 49 -7.60 -19.78 0.00
C ASP A 49 -7.28 -21.28 0.09
N GLY A 50 -7.94 -21.97 1.02
CA GLY A 50 -7.77 -23.41 1.22
C GLY A 50 -8.12 -24.25 0.00
N ALA A 51 -9.12 -23.86 -0.76
CA ALA A 51 -9.55 -24.60 -1.94
C ALA A 51 -8.47 -24.58 -3.05
N LEU A 52 -7.83 -23.44 -3.28
CA LEU A 52 -6.71 -23.34 -4.23
C LEU A 52 -5.47 -24.07 -3.70
N MET A 53 -5.18 -23.93 -2.40
CA MET A 53 -4.04 -24.62 -1.77
C MET A 53 -4.17 -26.13 -1.75
N ASP A 54 -5.40 -26.69 -1.69
CA ASP A 54 -5.67 -28.12 -1.77
C ASP A 54 -5.40 -28.68 -3.17
N ARG A 55 -5.62 -27.88 -4.20
CA ARG A 55 -5.25 -28.24 -5.58
C ARG A 55 -3.73 -28.21 -5.78
N ALA A 56 -3.03 -27.27 -5.17
CA ALA A 56 -1.59 -27.10 -5.26
C ALA A 56 -0.86 -28.10 -4.34
N THR A 57 -0.95 -29.41 -4.66
CA THR A 57 -0.53 -30.50 -3.77
C THR A 57 0.96 -30.54 -3.48
N LYS A 58 1.80 -30.05 -4.39
CA LYS A 58 3.27 -29.98 -4.24
C LYS A 58 3.75 -28.64 -3.65
N MET A 59 2.85 -27.66 -3.48
CA MET A 59 3.19 -26.31 -3.04
C MET A 59 3.82 -26.31 -1.64
N LYS A 60 5.01 -25.77 -1.50
CA LYS A 60 5.79 -25.65 -0.26
C LYS A 60 5.81 -24.24 0.28
N VAL A 61 5.75 -23.25 -0.61
CA VAL A 61 5.82 -21.83 -0.24
C VAL A 61 4.98 -20.93 -1.15
N LEU A 62 4.27 -20.00 -0.51
CA LEU A 62 3.62 -18.86 -1.13
C LEU A 62 4.48 -17.63 -0.81
N SER A 63 5.15 -17.04 -1.80
CA SER A 63 6.00 -15.88 -1.58
C SER A 63 5.35 -14.62 -2.16
N ARG A 64 4.84 -13.75 -1.28
CA ARG A 64 4.10 -12.53 -1.64
C ARG A 64 5.03 -11.46 -2.23
N ILE A 65 4.71 -11.01 -3.43
CA ILE A 65 5.35 -9.84 -4.08
C ILE A 65 4.73 -8.58 -3.48
N GLY A 66 5.03 -8.29 -2.22
CA GLY A 66 4.47 -7.12 -1.54
C GLY A 66 4.46 -7.23 -0.03
N ILE A 67 4.03 -6.13 0.61
CA ILE A 67 3.86 -6.06 2.08
C ILE A 67 2.48 -6.57 2.53
N GLY A 68 1.42 -6.22 1.79
CA GLY A 68 0.07 -6.66 2.11
C GLY A 68 -0.16 -8.11 1.65
N TYR A 69 -0.78 -8.89 2.50
CA TYR A 69 -1.09 -10.31 2.25
C TYR A 69 -2.58 -10.61 2.46
N ASP A 70 -3.41 -9.62 2.28
CA ASP A 70 -4.87 -9.70 2.43
C ASP A 70 -5.50 -10.77 1.52
N ASN A 71 -4.82 -11.10 0.43
CA ASN A 71 -5.20 -12.12 -0.53
C ASN A 71 -4.61 -13.52 -0.25
N ILE A 72 -3.98 -13.73 0.91
CA ILE A 72 -3.45 -15.04 1.32
C ILE A 72 -4.05 -15.43 2.68
N ASN A 73 -4.78 -16.53 2.73
CA ASN A 73 -5.27 -17.08 3.99
C ASN A 73 -4.12 -17.81 4.73
N VAL A 74 -3.37 -17.08 5.53
CA VAL A 74 -2.19 -17.57 6.27
C VAL A 74 -2.54 -18.72 7.26
N PRO A 75 -3.65 -18.67 8.02
CA PRO A 75 -4.10 -19.81 8.83
C PRO A 75 -4.31 -21.10 8.01
N GLU A 76 -4.98 -21.01 6.86
CA GLU A 76 -5.23 -22.17 5.99
C GLU A 76 -3.94 -22.69 5.33
N ALA A 77 -3.01 -21.83 4.95
CA ALA A 77 -1.68 -22.22 4.50
C ALA A 77 -0.92 -22.97 5.60
N SER A 78 -0.99 -22.47 6.83
CA SER A 78 -0.33 -23.09 7.99
C SER A 78 -0.89 -24.48 8.29
N ALA A 79 -2.21 -24.64 8.22
CA ALA A 79 -2.87 -25.95 8.40
C ALA A 79 -2.46 -26.97 7.34
N ARG A 80 -1.98 -26.53 6.18
CA ARG A 80 -1.48 -27.35 5.07
C ARG A 80 0.05 -27.48 5.03
N ASN A 81 0.72 -26.97 6.04
CA ASN A 81 2.19 -26.96 6.14
C ASN A 81 2.87 -26.21 4.97
N ILE A 82 2.22 -25.17 4.44
CA ILE A 82 2.75 -24.31 3.40
C ILE A 82 3.32 -23.06 4.07
N ILE A 83 4.60 -22.75 3.80
CA ILE A 83 5.24 -21.52 4.28
C ILE A 83 4.68 -20.31 3.51
N VAL A 84 4.44 -19.23 4.21
CA VAL A 84 4.05 -17.95 3.61
C VAL A 84 5.14 -16.91 3.89
N CYS A 85 5.73 -16.37 2.84
CA CYS A 85 6.69 -15.27 2.89
C CYS A 85 6.07 -13.99 2.32
N TYR A 86 6.61 -12.83 2.71
CA TYR A 86 6.20 -11.52 2.20
C TYR A 86 7.39 -10.56 2.10
N ALA A 87 7.24 -9.41 1.46
CA ALA A 87 8.32 -8.46 1.23
C ALA A 87 8.05 -7.11 1.97
N PRO A 88 8.23 -7.05 3.31
CA PRO A 88 7.80 -5.91 4.12
C PRO A 88 8.61 -4.63 3.88
N ASP A 89 9.87 -4.73 3.46
CA ASP A 89 10.76 -3.59 3.28
C ASP A 89 10.80 -3.08 1.83
N ALA A 90 10.52 -3.96 0.87
CA ALA A 90 10.70 -3.71 -0.54
C ALA A 90 9.94 -2.46 -1.08
N PRO A 91 8.65 -2.23 -0.74
CA PRO A 91 7.89 -1.08 -1.23
C PRO A 91 8.12 0.21 -0.44
N THR A 92 8.84 0.17 0.68
CA THR A 92 8.88 1.24 1.69
C THR A 92 9.26 2.62 1.12
N ILE A 93 10.31 2.66 0.29
CA ILE A 93 10.81 3.93 -0.28
C ILE A 93 9.80 4.47 -1.29
N SER A 94 9.45 3.66 -2.28
CA SER A 94 8.56 4.05 -3.37
C SER A 94 7.18 4.49 -2.86
N THR A 95 6.60 3.75 -1.91
CA THR A 95 5.29 4.09 -1.34
C THR A 95 5.34 5.38 -0.52
N ALA A 96 6.44 5.65 0.20
CA ALA A 96 6.59 6.92 0.91
C ALA A 96 6.69 8.11 -0.06
N GLU A 97 7.48 7.97 -1.13
CA GLU A 97 7.60 8.97 -2.19
C GLU A 97 6.27 9.20 -2.90
N HIS A 98 5.51 8.14 -3.17
CA HIS A 98 4.20 8.23 -3.81
C HIS A 98 3.17 8.94 -2.92
N ALA A 99 3.14 8.65 -1.62
CA ALA A 99 2.28 9.36 -0.66
C ALA A 99 2.59 10.87 -0.61
N LEU A 100 3.88 11.24 -0.66
CA LEU A 100 4.32 12.64 -0.77
C LEU A 100 3.91 13.27 -2.10
N ALA A 101 4.03 12.54 -3.22
CA ALA A 101 3.59 13.00 -4.53
C ALA A 101 2.08 13.27 -4.56
N LEU A 102 1.26 12.36 -4.02
CA LEU A 102 -0.18 12.55 -3.88
C LEU A 102 -0.51 13.77 -3.00
N MET A 103 0.21 13.94 -1.88
CA MET A 103 0.05 15.10 -0.99
C MET A 103 0.32 16.40 -1.72
N MET A 104 1.45 16.49 -2.44
CA MET A 104 1.81 17.67 -3.21
C MET A 104 0.82 17.94 -4.34
N ALA A 105 0.42 16.90 -5.06
CA ALA A 105 -0.53 17.03 -6.17
C ALA A 105 -1.90 17.51 -5.69
N ALA A 106 -2.40 16.99 -4.57
CA ALA A 106 -3.66 17.42 -3.96
C ALA A 106 -3.55 18.86 -3.41
N ALA A 107 -2.48 19.17 -2.66
CA ALA A 107 -2.27 20.50 -2.07
C ALA A 107 -2.14 21.62 -3.10
N LYS A 108 -1.56 21.32 -4.26
CA LYS A 108 -1.36 22.29 -5.36
C LYS A 108 -2.42 22.18 -6.47
N HIS A 109 -3.40 21.27 -6.35
CA HIS A 109 -4.39 20.98 -7.40
C HIS A 109 -3.75 20.72 -8.77
N LEU A 110 -2.63 19.98 -8.81
CA LEU A 110 -1.82 19.81 -10.02
C LEU A 110 -2.60 19.24 -11.19
N ARG A 111 -3.56 18.30 -10.93
CA ARG A 111 -4.42 17.72 -11.95
C ARG A 111 -5.22 18.83 -12.68
N GLY A 112 -5.97 19.64 -11.95
CA GLY A 112 -6.77 20.71 -12.54
C GLY A 112 -5.93 21.78 -13.22
N LEU A 113 -4.74 22.09 -12.69
CA LEU A 113 -3.79 23.01 -13.33
C LEU A 113 -3.30 22.48 -14.68
N ASP A 114 -2.91 21.21 -14.76
CA ASP A 114 -2.46 20.59 -16.01
C ASP A 114 -3.60 20.51 -17.04
N GLU A 115 -4.78 20.01 -16.64
CA GLU A 115 -5.96 19.89 -17.50
C GLU A 115 -6.36 21.25 -18.11
N ASN A 116 -6.46 22.30 -17.27
CA ASN A 116 -6.83 23.65 -17.73
C ASN A 116 -5.74 24.29 -18.59
N THR A 117 -4.46 24.03 -18.31
CA THR A 117 -3.36 24.52 -19.13
C THR A 117 -3.40 23.89 -20.52
N ARG A 118 -3.60 22.58 -20.62
CA ARG A 118 -3.75 21.85 -21.91
C ARG A 118 -4.99 22.27 -22.69
N ALA A 119 -6.07 22.65 -21.99
CA ALA A 119 -7.30 23.17 -22.59
C ALA A 119 -7.20 24.66 -23.03
N GLY A 120 -6.04 25.31 -22.87
CA GLY A 120 -5.84 26.71 -23.21
C GLY A 120 -6.50 27.71 -22.25
N GLN A 121 -6.95 27.25 -21.07
CA GLN A 121 -7.66 28.06 -20.06
C GLN A 121 -6.75 28.56 -18.91
N ALA A 122 -5.45 28.48 -19.08
CA ALA A 122 -4.46 28.75 -18.04
C ALA A 122 -4.64 30.12 -17.34
N ARG A 123 -4.94 31.19 -18.10
CA ARG A 123 -5.10 32.54 -17.51
C ARG A 123 -6.34 32.65 -16.61
N VAL A 124 -7.45 32.05 -17.02
CA VAL A 124 -8.72 32.08 -16.25
C VAL A 124 -8.55 31.31 -14.96
N TYR A 125 -7.95 30.12 -15.05
CA TYR A 125 -7.73 29.27 -13.88
C TYR A 125 -6.71 29.88 -12.90
N ALA A 126 -5.61 30.44 -13.39
CA ALA A 126 -4.58 31.06 -12.56
C ALA A 126 -5.11 32.26 -11.75
N ALA A 127 -6.10 32.98 -12.25
CA ALA A 127 -6.69 34.12 -11.53
C ALA A 127 -7.47 33.72 -10.28
N THR A 128 -8.01 32.51 -10.24
CA THR A 128 -8.86 31.99 -9.15
C THR A 128 -8.19 30.88 -8.32
N HIS A 129 -7.09 30.33 -8.82
CA HIS A 129 -6.40 29.20 -8.17
C HIS A 129 -5.72 29.62 -6.86
N LYS A 130 -5.95 28.83 -5.81
CA LYS A 130 -5.27 28.95 -4.52
C LYS A 130 -4.89 27.56 -4.01
N GLY A 131 -3.63 27.16 -4.24
CA GLY A 131 -3.07 25.97 -3.64
C GLY A 131 -2.73 26.16 -2.16
N MET A 132 -2.68 25.07 -1.40
CA MET A 132 -2.20 25.08 -0.02
C MET A 132 -0.65 25.14 -0.01
N GLU A 133 -0.09 26.06 0.77
CA GLU A 133 1.32 26.01 1.16
C GLU A 133 1.48 25.02 2.32
N LEU A 134 2.44 24.11 2.22
CA LEU A 134 2.60 23.03 3.21
C LEU A 134 3.57 23.39 4.34
N ALA A 135 4.51 24.30 4.11
CA ALA A 135 5.39 24.81 5.17
C ALA A 135 4.55 25.33 6.36
N TYR A 136 4.97 25.00 7.57
CA TYR A 136 4.31 25.36 8.83
C TYR A 136 2.90 24.76 9.03
N LYS A 137 2.41 23.95 8.10
CA LYS A 137 1.18 23.17 8.27
C LYS A 137 1.44 21.91 9.08
N THR A 138 0.38 21.37 9.69
CA THR A 138 0.45 20.14 10.44
C THR A 138 0.04 18.96 9.57
N ILE A 139 0.92 17.95 9.46
CA ILE A 139 0.55 16.65 8.94
C ILE A 139 0.33 15.68 10.10
N GLY A 140 -0.83 15.00 10.09
CA GLY A 140 -1.17 13.90 10.99
C GLY A 140 -0.94 12.56 10.30
N LEU A 141 -0.04 11.76 10.86
CA LEU A 141 0.24 10.42 10.36
C LEU A 141 -0.51 9.39 11.21
N ILE A 142 -1.38 8.61 10.58
CA ILE A 142 -2.03 7.48 11.21
C ILE A 142 -1.20 6.23 10.87
N GLY A 143 -0.42 5.78 11.84
CA GLY A 143 0.60 4.73 11.68
C GLY A 143 2.01 5.31 11.46
N MET A 144 2.96 4.80 12.24
CA MET A 144 4.38 5.22 12.23
C MET A 144 5.32 4.02 11.98
N GLY A 145 4.89 3.16 11.04
CA GLY A 145 5.69 2.05 10.56
C GLY A 145 6.83 2.51 9.63
N ARG A 146 7.32 1.59 8.79
CA ARG A 146 8.41 1.84 7.84
C ARG A 146 8.12 3.00 6.89
N ILE A 147 6.91 3.03 6.31
CA ILE A 147 6.48 4.07 5.35
C ILE A 147 6.21 5.38 6.07
N GLY A 148 5.39 5.39 7.13
CA GLY A 148 5.05 6.60 7.89
C GLY A 148 6.27 7.32 8.42
N SER A 149 7.30 6.61 8.90
CA SER A 149 8.55 7.21 9.37
C SER A 149 9.33 7.93 8.26
N ARG A 150 9.27 7.43 7.01
CA ARG A 150 9.91 8.11 5.86
C ARG A 150 9.14 9.35 5.43
N VAL A 151 7.81 9.26 5.41
CA VAL A 151 6.95 10.42 5.14
C VAL A 151 7.17 11.49 6.19
N ALA A 152 7.21 11.11 7.48
CA ALA A 152 7.51 12.03 8.58
C ALA A 152 8.84 12.79 8.36
N LYS A 153 9.92 12.06 8.04
CA LYS A 153 11.23 12.65 7.78
C LYS A 153 11.21 13.67 6.64
N ALA A 154 10.51 13.36 5.55
CA ALA A 154 10.40 14.27 4.40
C ALA A 154 9.56 15.50 4.74
N CYS A 155 8.44 15.34 5.46
CA CYS A 155 7.58 16.44 5.88
C CYS A 155 8.29 17.39 6.87
N LEU A 156 9.11 16.87 7.79
CA LEU A 156 9.95 17.68 8.66
C LEU A 156 10.96 18.53 7.85
N ALA A 157 11.56 17.96 6.80
CA ALA A 157 12.48 18.67 5.92
C ALA A 157 11.77 19.74 5.04
N MET A 158 10.43 19.69 4.96
CA MET A 158 9.59 20.69 4.32
C MET A 158 9.02 21.72 5.33
N ASP A 159 9.59 21.81 6.51
CA ASP A 159 9.16 22.69 7.60
C ASP A 159 7.71 22.45 8.07
N MET A 160 7.19 21.23 7.88
CA MET A 160 5.88 20.84 8.42
C MET A 160 5.99 20.43 9.88
N ARG A 161 4.95 20.71 10.67
CA ARG A 161 4.76 20.05 11.96
C ARG A 161 4.20 18.66 11.75
N VAL A 162 4.86 17.64 12.30
CA VAL A 162 4.43 16.25 12.19
C VAL A 162 3.90 15.75 13.52
N ILE A 163 2.64 15.33 13.54
CA ILE A 163 2.01 14.64 14.66
C ILE A 163 1.65 13.21 14.25
N VAL A 164 1.65 12.27 15.20
CA VAL A 164 1.39 10.86 14.91
C VAL A 164 0.42 10.26 15.93
N TYR A 165 -0.50 9.46 15.41
CA TYR A 165 -1.29 8.51 16.18
C TYR A 165 -0.90 7.09 15.75
N ASP A 166 -0.30 6.34 16.66
CA ASP A 166 0.05 4.94 16.50
C ASP A 166 0.07 4.30 17.89
N PRO A 167 -0.76 3.28 18.17
CA PRO A 167 -0.80 2.64 19.47
C PRO A 167 0.46 1.87 19.83
N PHE A 168 1.32 1.56 18.86
CA PHE A 168 2.52 0.73 19.03
C PHE A 168 3.81 1.55 19.16
N ILE A 169 3.77 2.88 18.99
CA ILE A 169 4.92 3.75 19.20
C ILE A 169 4.84 4.41 20.58
N ASN A 170 5.94 4.47 21.32
CA ASN A 170 6.02 5.27 22.52
C ASN A 170 6.47 6.72 22.23
N SER A 171 6.29 7.61 23.19
CA SER A 171 6.59 9.04 23.04
C SER A 171 8.09 9.30 22.83
N GLU A 172 8.96 8.48 23.44
CA GLU A 172 10.43 8.61 23.30
C GLU A 172 10.88 8.33 21.85
N ARG A 173 10.36 7.26 21.27
CA ARG A 173 10.63 6.93 19.86
C ARG A 173 10.06 7.98 18.90
N ALA A 174 8.88 8.52 19.18
CA ALA A 174 8.32 9.60 18.39
C ALA A 174 9.21 10.85 18.47
N ALA A 175 9.62 11.26 19.67
CA ALA A 175 10.50 12.40 19.88
C ALA A 175 11.87 12.21 19.20
N ALA A 176 12.46 11.01 19.24
CA ALA A 176 13.72 10.69 18.55
C ALA A 176 13.60 10.82 17.02
N LEU A 177 12.41 10.70 16.46
CA LEU A 177 12.12 10.93 15.04
C LEU A 177 11.73 12.39 14.73
N GLY A 178 11.73 13.28 15.73
CA GLY A 178 11.34 14.68 15.59
C GLY A 178 9.84 14.90 15.44
N VAL A 179 9.00 13.92 15.81
CA VAL A 179 7.55 13.99 15.67
C VAL A 179 6.86 14.01 17.04
N GLN A 180 5.68 14.58 17.11
CA GLN A 180 4.88 14.61 18.34
C GLN A 180 3.85 13.48 18.30
N LYS A 181 3.90 12.56 19.27
CA LYS A 181 2.80 11.60 19.49
C LYS A 181 1.59 12.30 20.07
N VAL A 182 0.41 11.95 19.59
CA VAL A 182 -0.90 12.32 20.19
C VAL A 182 -1.59 11.08 20.72
N ASP A 183 -2.44 11.27 21.76
CA ASP A 183 -3.02 10.16 22.51
C ASP A 183 -4.32 9.63 21.89
N SER A 184 -4.95 10.42 21.02
CA SER A 184 -6.19 10.01 20.35
C SER A 184 -6.20 10.36 18.86
N LEU A 185 -6.97 9.59 18.10
CA LEU A 185 -7.19 9.84 16.68
C LEU A 185 -7.94 11.16 16.47
N GLU A 186 -8.91 11.46 17.32
CA GLU A 186 -9.71 12.70 17.28
C GLU A 186 -8.80 13.92 17.41
N THR A 187 -7.84 13.88 18.33
CA THR A 187 -6.83 14.94 18.51
C THR A 187 -5.99 15.12 17.24
N LEU A 188 -5.56 14.03 16.61
CA LEU A 188 -4.82 14.09 15.35
C LEU A 188 -5.66 14.74 14.26
N LEU A 189 -6.91 14.29 14.08
CA LEU A 189 -7.79 14.79 13.01
C LEU A 189 -8.07 16.30 13.17
N ALA A 190 -8.39 16.74 14.37
CA ALA A 190 -8.70 18.14 14.68
C ALA A 190 -7.50 19.09 14.52
N GLN A 191 -6.25 18.58 14.62
CA GLN A 191 -5.05 19.42 14.51
C GLN A 191 -4.41 19.40 13.12
N SER A 192 -4.78 18.46 12.25
CA SER A 192 -4.08 18.23 10.99
C SER A 192 -4.65 19.02 9.81
N ASP A 193 -3.77 19.66 9.05
CA ASP A 193 -4.08 20.25 7.73
C ASP A 193 -3.99 19.19 6.63
N VAL A 194 -3.16 18.16 6.85
CA VAL A 194 -3.07 16.96 6.02
C VAL A 194 -3.14 15.74 6.91
N VAL A 195 -3.94 14.75 6.55
CA VAL A 195 -3.98 13.43 7.22
C VAL A 195 -3.49 12.38 6.23
N SER A 196 -2.54 11.52 6.64
CA SER A 196 -2.01 10.46 5.78
C SER A 196 -2.04 9.10 6.48
N LEU A 197 -2.57 8.09 5.78
CA LEU A 197 -2.81 6.75 6.32
C LEU A 197 -1.63 5.82 5.99
N HIS A 198 -1.03 5.20 7.03
CA HIS A 198 0.12 4.28 6.92
C HIS A 198 -0.03 3.05 7.81
N LEU A 199 -1.20 2.42 7.76
CA LEU A 199 -1.55 1.28 8.59
C LEU A 199 -2.20 0.16 7.75
N PRO A 200 -2.16 -1.12 8.21
CA PRO A 200 -2.86 -2.20 7.53
C PRO A 200 -4.38 -2.10 7.68
N SER A 201 -5.10 -2.75 6.77
CA SER A 201 -6.53 -3.00 6.94
C SER A 201 -6.72 -4.26 7.78
N THR A 202 -7.40 -4.10 8.91
CA THR A 202 -7.85 -5.19 9.82
C THR A 202 -9.32 -4.99 10.12
N PRO A 203 -10.01 -5.93 10.76
CA PRO A 203 -11.38 -5.68 11.21
C PRO A 203 -11.55 -4.40 12.04
N GLU A 204 -10.56 -4.05 12.87
CA GLU A 204 -10.57 -2.87 13.76
C GLU A 204 -10.29 -1.56 13.02
N THR A 205 -9.56 -1.62 11.90
CA THR A 205 -9.19 -0.43 11.11
C THR A 205 -10.06 -0.24 9.87
N ARG A 206 -10.94 -1.21 9.56
CA ARG A 206 -11.89 -1.08 8.47
C ARG A 206 -12.79 0.13 8.68
N HIS A 207 -12.95 0.96 7.65
CA HIS A 207 -13.67 2.23 7.70
C HIS A 207 -13.22 3.11 8.89
N LEU A 208 -11.92 3.08 9.20
CA LEU A 208 -11.33 3.94 10.22
C LEU A 208 -11.69 5.40 9.95
N MET A 209 -11.66 5.82 8.68
CA MET A 209 -12.10 7.14 8.22
C MET A 209 -13.56 7.04 7.76
N ASN A 210 -14.48 6.99 8.72
CA ASN A 210 -15.93 7.04 8.53
C ASN A 210 -16.44 8.51 8.49
N ALA A 211 -17.75 8.69 8.32
CA ALA A 211 -18.37 10.03 8.23
C ALA A 211 -18.08 10.90 9.46
N GLU A 212 -18.15 10.34 10.68
CA GLU A 212 -17.89 11.05 11.92
C GLU A 212 -16.44 11.57 11.98
N ARG A 213 -15.47 10.72 11.67
CA ARG A 213 -14.04 11.07 11.71
C ARG A 213 -13.64 12.02 10.57
N LEU A 214 -14.23 11.86 9.40
CA LEU A 214 -14.04 12.82 8.30
C LEU A 214 -14.57 14.20 8.68
N ALA A 215 -15.70 14.28 9.39
CA ALA A 215 -16.25 15.55 9.89
C ALA A 215 -15.37 16.19 11.01
N GLN A 216 -14.58 15.39 11.75
CA GLN A 216 -13.63 15.89 12.75
C GLN A 216 -12.34 16.44 12.14
N MET A 217 -12.05 16.16 10.87
CA MET A 217 -10.93 16.78 10.16
C MET A 217 -11.15 18.29 10.02
N LYS A 218 -10.07 19.05 9.98
CA LYS A 218 -10.16 20.51 9.80
C LYS A 218 -10.84 20.85 8.47
N PRO A 219 -11.76 21.81 8.43
CA PRO A 219 -12.26 22.34 7.16
C PRO A 219 -11.10 22.79 6.28
N GLY A 220 -11.12 22.40 5.00
CA GLY A 220 -10.06 22.68 4.05
C GLY A 220 -8.80 21.80 4.18
N SER A 221 -8.84 20.73 4.96
CA SER A 221 -7.75 19.76 5.05
C SER A 221 -7.75 18.76 3.89
N ILE A 222 -6.68 17.96 3.80
CA ILE A 222 -6.43 16.99 2.74
C ILE A 222 -6.28 15.60 3.34
N LEU A 223 -6.86 14.57 2.70
CA LEU A 223 -6.68 13.16 3.08
C LEU A 223 -5.82 12.43 2.05
N ILE A 224 -4.80 11.68 2.51
CA ILE A 224 -3.92 10.87 1.67
C ILE A 224 -4.04 9.40 2.08
N ASN A 225 -4.26 8.53 1.08
CA ASN A 225 -4.29 7.08 1.30
C ASN A 225 -3.55 6.34 0.18
N ALA A 226 -2.36 5.85 0.51
CA ALA A 226 -1.58 4.88 -0.28
C ALA A 226 -1.38 3.58 0.52
N ALA A 227 -2.30 3.25 1.42
CA ALA A 227 -2.24 2.07 2.26
C ALA A 227 -3.26 1.00 1.83
N ARG A 228 -4.55 1.16 2.16
CA ARG A 228 -5.64 0.26 1.77
C ARG A 228 -6.95 1.01 1.59
N GLY A 229 -7.71 0.70 0.54
CA GLY A 229 -9.02 1.32 0.28
C GLY A 229 -10.02 1.10 1.41
N ALA A 230 -10.05 -0.09 1.98
CA ALA A 230 -10.96 -0.46 3.06
C ALA A 230 -10.79 0.35 4.39
N LEU A 231 -9.75 1.17 4.51
CA LEU A 231 -9.58 2.10 5.64
C LEU A 231 -10.56 3.27 5.60
N ILE A 232 -11.14 3.57 4.44
CA ILE A 232 -12.01 4.71 4.22
C ILE A 232 -13.42 4.23 3.88
N ASP A 233 -14.42 4.89 4.42
CA ASP A 233 -15.78 4.86 3.89
C ASP A 233 -15.83 5.79 2.67
N GLU A 234 -15.84 5.19 1.47
CA GLU A 234 -15.76 5.93 0.20
C GLU A 234 -17.00 6.83 -0.04
N ALA A 235 -18.18 6.44 0.46
CA ALA A 235 -19.37 7.26 0.36
C ALA A 235 -19.24 8.50 1.24
N ALA A 236 -18.81 8.33 2.49
CA ALA A 236 -18.58 9.43 3.42
C ALA A 236 -17.49 10.40 2.93
N LEU A 237 -16.38 9.86 2.36
CA LEU A 237 -15.33 10.70 1.77
C LEU A 237 -15.86 11.47 0.56
N THR A 238 -16.69 10.84 -0.28
CA THR A 238 -17.33 11.51 -1.43
C THR A 238 -18.15 12.72 -0.99
N ASP A 239 -18.93 12.57 0.08
CA ASP A 239 -19.76 13.66 0.61
C ASP A 239 -18.92 14.78 1.23
N ALA A 240 -17.85 14.44 1.97
CA ALA A 240 -16.91 15.41 2.54
C ALA A 240 -16.17 16.23 1.47
N LEU A 241 -15.83 15.60 0.33
CA LEU A 241 -15.19 16.26 -0.81
C LEU A 241 -16.18 17.13 -1.60
N LYS A 242 -17.41 16.64 -1.86
CA LYS A 242 -18.46 17.39 -2.57
C LYS A 242 -18.95 18.60 -1.80
N SER A 243 -19.04 18.51 -0.47
CA SER A 243 -19.45 19.64 0.37
C SER A 243 -18.36 20.72 0.49
N GLY A 244 -17.11 20.42 0.06
CA GLY A 244 -15.97 21.32 0.25
C GLY A 244 -15.45 21.32 1.69
N HIS A 245 -15.92 20.42 2.57
CA HIS A 245 -15.34 20.27 3.91
C HIS A 245 -13.88 19.89 3.81
N LEU A 246 -13.52 18.93 2.97
CA LEU A 246 -12.14 18.63 2.60
C LEU A 246 -11.74 19.38 1.33
N LEU A 247 -10.55 19.97 1.34
CA LEU A 247 -9.96 20.64 0.16
C LEU A 247 -9.72 19.62 -0.97
N GLY A 248 -9.28 18.42 -0.62
CA GLY A 248 -9.01 17.37 -1.60
C GLY A 248 -8.56 16.06 -0.97
N ALA A 249 -8.31 15.08 -1.82
CA ALA A 249 -7.72 13.81 -1.43
C ALA A 249 -6.72 13.31 -2.48
N GLY A 250 -5.73 12.52 -2.00
CA GLY A 250 -4.83 11.75 -2.85
C GLY A 250 -4.96 10.26 -2.52
N LEU A 251 -5.42 9.47 -3.49
CA LEU A 251 -5.79 8.07 -3.28
C LEU A 251 -5.09 7.17 -4.30
N ASP A 252 -4.31 6.21 -3.82
CA ASP A 252 -3.70 5.17 -4.66
C ASP A 252 -4.48 3.85 -4.61
N VAL A 253 -5.40 3.72 -3.66
CA VAL A 253 -6.10 2.47 -3.34
C VAL A 253 -7.60 2.70 -3.22
N PHE A 254 -8.38 1.66 -3.58
CA PHE A 254 -9.84 1.66 -3.58
C PHE A 254 -10.38 0.46 -2.83
N HIS A 255 -11.65 0.53 -2.44
CA HIS A 255 -12.34 -0.60 -1.82
C HIS A 255 -12.45 -1.79 -2.80
N LYS A 256 -12.76 -1.48 -4.06
CA LYS A 256 -12.72 -2.42 -5.20
C LYS A 256 -11.67 -1.97 -6.19
N GLU A 257 -10.76 -2.84 -6.54
CA GLU A 257 -9.67 -2.57 -7.49
C GLU A 257 -9.74 -3.51 -8.70
N PRO A 258 -9.78 -2.98 -9.94
CA PRO A 258 -9.91 -1.56 -10.28
C PRO A 258 -11.28 -0.99 -9.89
N PRO A 259 -11.40 0.34 -9.66
CA PRO A 259 -12.69 0.98 -9.39
C PRO A 259 -13.60 0.90 -10.62
N ASP A 260 -14.92 0.84 -10.39
CA ASP A 260 -15.89 0.85 -11.49
C ASP A 260 -15.82 2.18 -12.24
N ILE A 261 -16.12 2.16 -13.56
CA ILE A 261 -16.01 3.34 -14.44
C ILE A 261 -16.90 4.51 -14.03
N ASP A 262 -17.94 4.25 -13.27
CA ASP A 262 -18.86 5.25 -12.74
C ASP A 262 -18.57 5.65 -11.29
N HIS A 263 -17.44 5.15 -10.72
CA HIS A 263 -17.06 5.43 -9.34
C HIS A 263 -17.05 6.94 -9.03
N PRO A 264 -17.66 7.38 -7.92
CA PRO A 264 -17.82 8.81 -7.61
C PRO A 264 -16.52 9.62 -7.64
N PHE A 265 -15.41 9.05 -7.16
CA PHE A 265 -14.11 9.74 -7.14
C PHE A 265 -13.59 10.13 -8.52
N LEU A 266 -13.94 9.35 -9.57
CA LEU A 266 -13.53 9.64 -10.95
C LEU A 266 -14.13 10.94 -11.51
N LYS A 267 -15.22 11.43 -10.87
CA LYS A 267 -15.97 12.63 -11.26
C LYS A 267 -15.63 13.87 -10.41
N LEU A 268 -14.72 13.73 -9.43
CA LEU A 268 -14.36 14.82 -8.53
C LEU A 268 -13.06 15.49 -9.00
N ASP A 269 -13.09 16.81 -9.12
CA ASP A 269 -11.92 17.59 -9.58
C ASP A 269 -10.85 17.78 -8.49
N ASN A 270 -11.25 17.63 -7.22
CA ASN A 270 -10.39 17.80 -6.07
C ASN A 270 -9.79 16.47 -5.55
N VAL A 271 -9.77 15.43 -6.37
CA VAL A 271 -9.15 14.14 -6.04
C VAL A 271 -8.06 13.79 -7.04
N VAL A 272 -6.90 13.38 -6.53
CA VAL A 272 -5.80 12.80 -7.30
C VAL A 272 -5.86 11.29 -7.12
N LEU A 273 -5.96 10.55 -8.22
CA LEU A 273 -6.14 9.10 -8.22
C LEU A 273 -5.00 8.40 -8.95
N THR A 274 -4.51 7.30 -8.37
CA THR A 274 -3.55 6.40 -9.02
C THR A 274 -3.99 4.94 -8.79
N PRO A 275 -3.68 4.00 -9.71
CA PRO A 275 -4.28 2.67 -9.72
C PRO A 275 -3.44 1.63 -8.92
N HIS A 276 -3.22 1.87 -7.62
CA HIS A 276 -2.45 1.03 -6.70
C HIS A 276 -1.01 0.77 -7.18
N VAL A 277 -0.32 1.86 -7.54
CA VAL A 277 1.03 1.82 -8.13
C VAL A 277 2.10 2.45 -7.22
N ALA A 278 1.78 2.73 -5.96
CA ALA A 278 2.70 3.39 -5.03
C ALA A 278 4.06 2.68 -4.88
N SER A 279 4.12 1.38 -5.11
CA SER A 279 5.35 0.59 -5.08
C SER A 279 6.02 0.42 -6.46
N HIS A 280 5.38 0.83 -7.55
CA HIS A 280 5.77 0.55 -8.94
C HIS A 280 6.77 1.58 -9.47
N THR A 281 7.90 1.73 -8.80
CA THR A 281 9.09 2.36 -9.39
C THR A 281 10.03 1.27 -9.91
N ASP A 282 10.99 1.62 -10.77
CA ASP A 282 12.01 0.71 -11.27
C ASP A 282 12.69 -0.06 -10.13
N ALA A 283 13.25 0.66 -9.17
CA ALA A 283 13.92 0.08 -8.01
C ALA A 283 12.96 -0.61 -7.03
N GLY A 284 11.73 -0.08 -6.85
CA GLY A 284 10.69 -0.68 -5.99
C GLY A 284 10.23 -2.01 -6.53
N HIS A 285 9.93 -2.05 -7.81
CA HIS A 285 9.48 -3.24 -8.51
C HIS A 285 10.55 -4.35 -8.48
N HIS A 286 11.81 -3.98 -8.78
CA HIS A 286 12.94 -4.91 -8.67
C HIS A 286 13.04 -5.52 -7.26
N ARG A 287 13.06 -4.69 -6.21
CA ARG A 287 13.15 -5.18 -4.82
C ARG A 287 11.99 -6.11 -4.43
N LEU A 288 10.78 -5.85 -4.90
CA LEU A 288 9.60 -6.69 -4.63
C LEU A 288 9.79 -8.09 -5.20
N TYR A 289 10.10 -8.18 -6.49
CA TYR A 289 10.26 -9.46 -7.20
C TYR A 289 11.50 -10.21 -6.73
N GLU A 290 12.63 -9.52 -6.54
CA GLU A 290 13.87 -10.11 -6.03
C GLU A 290 13.65 -10.72 -4.63
N THR A 291 13.03 -9.95 -3.71
CA THR A 291 12.77 -10.44 -2.35
C THR A 291 11.87 -11.68 -2.37
N ALA A 292 10.79 -11.65 -3.16
CA ALA A 292 9.89 -12.77 -3.25
C ALA A 292 10.56 -14.01 -3.86
N ALA A 293 11.34 -13.83 -4.93
CA ALA A 293 12.07 -14.90 -5.61
C ALA A 293 13.12 -15.55 -4.70
N VAL A 294 13.95 -14.73 -4.06
CA VAL A 294 15.01 -15.20 -3.15
C VAL A 294 14.41 -16.00 -1.99
N GLN A 295 13.35 -15.49 -1.34
CA GLN A 295 12.70 -16.17 -0.23
C GLN A 295 12.05 -17.48 -0.65
N ALA A 296 11.40 -17.54 -1.82
CA ALA A 296 10.85 -18.78 -2.36
C ALA A 296 11.94 -19.83 -2.54
N LEU A 297 13.07 -19.48 -3.15
CA LEU A 297 14.19 -20.39 -3.36
C LEU A 297 14.88 -20.81 -2.05
N GLN A 298 14.98 -19.94 -1.05
CA GLN A 298 15.48 -20.29 0.27
C GLN A 298 14.63 -21.40 0.90
N VAL A 299 13.29 -21.21 0.94
CA VAL A 299 12.39 -22.21 1.50
C VAL A 299 12.49 -23.53 0.74
N LEU A 300 12.54 -23.51 -0.59
CA LEU A 300 12.68 -24.73 -1.42
C LEU A 300 13.99 -25.49 -1.15
N ARG A 301 15.07 -24.78 -0.84
CA ARG A 301 16.37 -25.36 -0.45
C ARG A 301 16.42 -25.82 1.00
N GLY A 302 15.36 -25.61 1.78
CA GLY A 302 15.32 -25.93 3.20
C GLY A 302 15.97 -24.89 4.11
N GLU A 303 16.18 -23.69 3.60
CA GLU A 303 16.71 -22.54 4.33
C GLU A 303 15.57 -21.66 4.86
N ARG A 304 15.71 -21.12 6.08
CA ARG A 304 14.70 -20.19 6.63
C ARG A 304 14.77 -18.85 5.92
N ALA A 305 13.63 -18.43 5.35
CA ALA A 305 13.48 -17.07 4.81
C ALA A 305 13.36 -16.04 5.95
N ALA A 306 13.82 -14.82 5.69
CA ALA A 306 13.84 -13.75 6.70
C ALA A 306 12.42 -13.27 7.10
N ASN A 307 11.50 -13.24 6.15
CA ASN A 307 10.17 -12.66 6.36
C ASN A 307 9.07 -13.71 6.16
N MET A 308 8.97 -14.64 7.09
CA MET A 308 7.88 -15.63 7.14
C MET A 308 6.71 -15.11 7.99
N LEU A 309 5.47 -15.25 7.49
CA LEU A 309 4.25 -14.92 8.24
C LEU A 309 3.84 -16.03 9.20
N ASN A 310 4.27 -17.26 8.95
CA ASN A 310 3.96 -18.45 9.75
C ASN A 310 5.21 -19.25 10.15
N PRO A 311 6.21 -18.63 10.81
CA PRO A 311 7.49 -19.27 11.14
C PRO A 311 7.34 -20.45 12.11
N GLN A 312 6.24 -20.54 12.86
CA GLN A 312 5.96 -21.60 13.84
C GLN A 312 5.78 -22.98 13.19
N ILE A 313 5.41 -23.04 11.89
CA ILE A 313 5.23 -24.32 11.18
C ILE A 313 6.50 -24.79 10.46
N TRP A 314 7.63 -24.12 10.63
CA TRP A 314 8.85 -24.41 9.86
C TRP A 314 9.25 -25.88 9.88
N ASP A 315 9.21 -26.51 11.06
CA ASP A 315 9.62 -27.91 11.22
C ASP A 315 8.56 -28.90 10.68
N LEU A 316 7.32 -28.46 10.50
CA LEU A 316 6.20 -29.21 9.95
C LEU A 316 6.01 -28.97 8.43
N ARG A 317 6.75 -28.02 7.84
CA ARG A 317 6.57 -27.63 6.42
C ARG A 317 6.66 -28.81 5.47
N ARG A 318 5.99 -28.73 4.34
CA ARG A 318 6.16 -29.68 3.21
C ARG A 318 7.63 -29.68 2.77
N LYS A 319 8.18 -30.88 2.58
CA LYS A 319 9.60 -31.10 2.18
C LYS A 319 9.72 -31.36 0.70
#